data_3fc9a96590e7b962b0120ff93cadc89a
#
_entry.id   3fc9a96590e7b962b0120ff93cadc89a
#
_cell.length_a   1.000
_cell.length_b   1.000
_cell.length_c   1.000
_cell.angle_alpha   90.00
_cell.angle_beta   90.00
_cell.angle_gamma   90.00
#
_symmetry.space_group_name_H-M   'P 1'
#
loop_
_entity.id
_entity.type
_entity.pdbx_description
1 polymer ?
#
loop_
_entity_poly.entity_id
_entity_poly.type
_entity_poly.pdbx_seq_one_letter_code
_entity_poly.pdbx_strand_id
1 'polypeptide(L)'
;MKQTTLTVTENTRLADGIYRLRLAGDTSAITAPGQFVNLKLSGFFLRRPISVCDWSDGELTLIYKVLGHGTEAMTGMAPGTELDVLSGEHPLLVGGGVGIPPLYGLAKRLTAQGKRVTAVLGFNRESEIFLAEEFRALGVEVIIATADGSAGLKGLVTDGMAAVSDYTYLYTCGPEPMLKAVYSACKTSGQFSFEERMGCGFGACMGCSCKTKYGNKRICKDGPVLEKEEIVW
;
A
#
# COMPACT_ATOMS: atom_id res chain seq x y z
N MET A 1 -0.27 -7.74 1.20
CA MET A 1 0.36 -8.79 0.35
C MET A 1 0.38 -10.12 1.09
N LYS A 2 0.14 -11.21 0.39
CA LYS A 2 0.30 -12.57 0.90
C LYS A 2 1.62 -13.11 0.39
N GLN A 3 2.46 -13.63 1.27
CA GLN A 3 3.68 -14.33 0.89
C GLN A 3 3.34 -15.81 0.74
N THR A 4 3.64 -16.36 -0.43
CA THR A 4 3.38 -17.77 -0.76
C THR A 4 4.58 -18.33 -1.49
N THR A 5 4.78 -19.64 -1.40
CA THR A 5 5.70 -20.36 -2.27
C THR A 5 4.90 -20.88 -3.46
N LEU A 6 5.29 -20.47 -4.66
CA LEU A 6 4.75 -21.03 -5.91
C LEU A 6 5.84 -21.82 -6.62
N THR A 7 5.44 -22.88 -7.30
CA THR A 7 6.35 -23.77 -8.03
C THR A 7 6.28 -23.49 -9.52
N VAL A 8 7.41 -23.31 -10.17
CA VAL A 8 7.49 -23.18 -11.63
C VAL A 8 6.99 -24.44 -12.29
N THR A 9 6.00 -24.35 -13.15
CA THR A 9 5.51 -25.45 -13.98
C THR A 9 5.99 -25.35 -15.41
N GLU A 10 6.19 -24.12 -15.90
CA GLU A 10 6.66 -23.87 -17.27
C GLU A 10 7.41 -22.53 -17.32
N ASN A 11 8.47 -22.47 -18.12
CA ASN A 11 9.18 -21.23 -18.44
C ASN A 11 9.60 -21.27 -19.92
N THR A 12 8.79 -20.64 -20.79
CA THR A 12 8.90 -20.77 -22.24
C THR A 12 9.15 -19.43 -22.88
N ARG A 13 10.12 -19.38 -23.79
CA ARG A 13 10.39 -18.23 -24.64
C ARG A 13 9.25 -18.05 -25.65
N LEU A 14 8.62 -16.89 -25.67
CA LEU A 14 7.55 -16.52 -26.60
C LEU A 14 8.08 -15.75 -27.81
N ALA A 15 9.03 -14.85 -27.57
CA ALA A 15 9.66 -14.00 -28.60
C ALA A 15 11.08 -13.63 -28.13
N ASP A 16 11.77 -12.80 -28.90
CA ASP A 16 13.10 -12.34 -28.52
C ASP A 16 13.09 -11.53 -27.22
N GLY A 17 13.76 -12.08 -26.19
CA GLY A 17 13.80 -11.53 -24.85
C GLY A 17 12.46 -11.54 -24.08
N ILE A 18 11.42 -12.22 -24.56
CA ILE A 18 10.11 -12.31 -23.92
C ILE A 18 9.80 -13.76 -23.55
N TYR A 19 9.42 -13.97 -22.29
CA TYR A 19 9.17 -15.29 -21.72
C TYR A 19 7.81 -15.34 -21.02
N ARG A 20 7.19 -16.53 -21.06
CA ARG A 20 6.03 -16.89 -20.25
C ARG A 20 6.50 -17.80 -19.12
N LEU A 21 6.20 -17.40 -17.89
CA LEU A 21 6.42 -18.19 -16.68
C LEU A 21 5.08 -18.61 -16.10
N ARG A 22 4.86 -19.91 -15.97
CA ARG A 22 3.71 -20.47 -15.27
C ARG A 22 4.12 -21.01 -13.91
N LEU A 23 3.30 -20.73 -12.92
CA LEU A 23 3.52 -21.07 -11.53
C LEU A 23 2.28 -21.78 -10.98
N ALA A 24 2.48 -22.84 -10.19
CA ALA A 24 1.41 -23.50 -9.46
C ALA A 24 1.51 -23.23 -7.96
N GLY A 25 0.37 -23.09 -7.29
CA GLY A 25 0.26 -22.91 -5.84
C GLY A 25 -0.89 -22.01 -5.46
N ASP A 26 -0.84 -21.41 -4.27
CA ASP A 26 -1.92 -20.58 -3.75
C ASP A 26 -1.93 -19.19 -4.43
N THR A 27 -2.91 -18.98 -5.30
CA THR A 27 -3.14 -17.73 -6.05
C THR A 27 -4.25 -16.87 -5.45
N SER A 28 -4.81 -17.23 -4.30
CA SER A 28 -5.99 -16.58 -3.69
C SER A 28 -5.85 -15.07 -3.40
N ALA A 29 -4.60 -14.57 -3.36
CA ALA A 29 -4.34 -13.14 -3.17
C ALA A 29 -4.36 -12.32 -4.48
N ILE A 30 -4.54 -12.99 -5.64
CA ILE A 30 -4.69 -12.34 -6.95
C ILE A 30 -6.18 -12.28 -7.26
N THR A 31 -6.77 -11.09 -7.23
CA THR A 31 -8.22 -10.89 -7.24
C THR A 31 -8.72 -10.02 -8.38
N ALA A 32 -7.83 -9.32 -9.09
CA ALA A 32 -8.22 -8.39 -10.16
C ALA A 32 -7.14 -8.26 -11.25
N PRO A 33 -7.53 -7.96 -12.49
CA PRO A 33 -6.61 -7.57 -13.54
C PRO A 33 -5.81 -6.32 -13.16
N GLY A 34 -4.56 -6.23 -13.64
CA GLY A 34 -3.66 -5.10 -13.35
C GLY A 34 -2.82 -5.26 -12.10
N GLN A 35 -3.03 -6.31 -11.33
CA GLN A 35 -2.14 -6.66 -10.21
C GLN A 35 -0.77 -7.16 -10.72
N PHE A 36 0.20 -7.11 -9.84
CA PHE A 36 1.53 -7.67 -10.07
C PHE A 36 1.96 -8.53 -8.87
N VAL A 37 2.94 -9.35 -9.09
CA VAL A 37 3.59 -10.16 -8.04
C VAL A 37 5.04 -9.76 -7.91
N ASN A 38 5.59 -9.88 -6.72
CA ASN A 38 7.00 -9.62 -6.43
C ASN A 38 7.73 -10.94 -6.21
N LEU A 39 8.54 -11.35 -7.16
CA LEU A 39 9.31 -12.59 -7.13
C LEU A 39 10.63 -12.39 -6.39
N LYS A 40 10.92 -13.24 -5.41
CA LYS A 40 12.23 -13.29 -4.76
C LYS A 40 13.14 -14.25 -5.54
N LEU A 41 14.23 -13.71 -6.05
CA LEU A 41 15.22 -14.50 -6.78
C LEU A 41 16.43 -14.76 -5.89
N SER A 42 16.95 -15.97 -5.92
CA SER A 42 18.19 -16.34 -5.21
C SER A 42 19.36 -15.49 -5.70
N GLY A 43 20.15 -14.95 -4.77
CA GLY A 43 21.29 -14.08 -5.07
C GLY A 43 20.95 -12.62 -5.37
N PHE A 44 19.68 -12.23 -5.31
CA PHE A 44 19.27 -10.83 -5.52
C PHE A 44 18.64 -10.23 -4.26
N PHE A 45 19.08 -9.03 -3.91
CA PHE A 45 18.57 -8.30 -2.75
C PHE A 45 17.12 -7.84 -2.97
N LEU A 46 16.81 -7.29 -4.15
CA LEU A 46 15.47 -6.80 -4.47
C LEU A 46 14.64 -7.88 -5.16
N ARG A 47 13.35 -7.93 -4.81
CA ARG A 47 12.35 -8.71 -5.54
C ARG A 47 12.11 -8.13 -6.93
N ARG A 48 11.57 -8.92 -7.83
CA ARG A 48 11.21 -8.52 -9.21
C ARG A 48 9.70 -8.38 -9.32
N PRO A 49 9.18 -7.14 -9.49
CA PRO A 49 7.76 -6.94 -9.79
C PRO A 49 7.47 -7.36 -11.22
N ILE A 50 6.54 -8.29 -11.39
CA ILE A 50 6.07 -8.76 -12.69
C ILE A 50 4.55 -8.69 -12.70
N SER A 51 3.97 -8.06 -13.71
CA SER A 51 2.53 -7.96 -13.88
C SER A 51 1.91 -9.33 -14.12
N VAL A 52 0.75 -9.56 -13.50
CA VAL A 52 -0.05 -10.76 -13.73
C VAL A 52 -0.63 -10.70 -15.13
N CYS A 53 -0.37 -11.73 -15.93
CA CYS A 53 -0.96 -11.87 -17.26
C CYS A 53 -2.32 -12.57 -17.15
N ASP A 54 -2.38 -13.67 -16.39
CA ASP A 54 -3.58 -14.46 -16.18
C ASP A 54 -3.44 -15.28 -14.90
N TRP A 55 -4.56 -15.67 -14.29
CA TRP A 55 -4.59 -16.55 -13.13
C TRP A 55 -5.89 -17.32 -13.05
N SER A 56 -5.83 -18.46 -12.40
CA SER A 56 -6.95 -19.29 -11.99
C SER A 56 -6.71 -19.83 -10.59
N ASP A 57 -7.63 -20.63 -10.06
CA ASP A 57 -7.40 -21.32 -8.79
C ASP A 57 -6.22 -22.28 -8.91
N GLY A 58 -5.15 -21.98 -8.20
CA GLY A 58 -3.92 -22.77 -8.19
C GLY A 58 -2.92 -22.52 -9.33
N GLU A 59 -3.21 -21.67 -10.30
CA GLU A 59 -2.31 -21.34 -11.40
C GLU A 59 -2.10 -19.84 -11.60
N LEU A 60 -0.86 -19.43 -11.86
CA LEU A 60 -0.47 -18.06 -12.18
C LEU A 60 0.37 -18.03 -13.46
N THR A 61 0.00 -17.18 -14.39
CA THR A 61 0.76 -16.92 -15.63
C THR A 61 1.33 -15.49 -15.59
N LEU A 62 2.64 -15.41 -15.77
CA LEU A 62 3.39 -14.18 -15.92
C LEU A 62 4.01 -14.10 -17.30
N ILE A 63 4.08 -12.90 -17.89
CA ILE A 63 4.88 -12.63 -19.08
C ILE A 63 5.87 -11.53 -18.73
N TYR A 64 7.15 -11.77 -18.97
CA TYR A 64 8.20 -10.82 -18.65
C TYR A 64 9.18 -10.64 -19.80
N LYS A 65 9.78 -9.44 -19.86
CA LYS A 65 10.87 -9.10 -20.79
C LYS A 65 12.20 -9.13 -20.04
N VAL A 66 13.22 -9.67 -20.68
CA VAL A 66 14.60 -9.65 -20.18
C VAL A 66 15.13 -8.23 -20.35
N LEU A 67 15.36 -7.52 -19.24
CA LEU A 67 15.84 -6.12 -19.21
C LEU A 67 17.09 -5.94 -18.34
N GLY A 68 17.51 -6.97 -17.60
CA GLY A 68 18.67 -6.91 -16.72
C GLY A 68 18.87 -8.20 -15.95
N HIS A 69 19.95 -8.27 -15.16
CA HIS A 69 20.42 -9.51 -14.51
C HIS A 69 19.33 -10.32 -13.77
N GLY A 70 18.37 -9.65 -13.12
CA GLY A 70 17.29 -10.38 -12.43
C GLY A 70 16.35 -11.11 -13.38
N THR A 71 15.86 -10.43 -14.43
CA THR A 71 15.01 -11.06 -15.45
C THR A 71 15.78 -12.00 -16.36
N GLU A 72 17.08 -11.81 -16.52
CA GLU A 72 17.97 -12.75 -17.18
C GLU A 72 18.09 -14.06 -16.38
N ALA A 73 18.32 -13.96 -15.06
CA ALA A 73 18.36 -15.14 -14.18
C ALA A 73 17.03 -15.93 -14.18
N MET A 74 15.90 -15.24 -14.38
CA MET A 74 14.60 -15.93 -14.52
C MET A 74 14.52 -16.86 -15.73
N THR A 75 15.26 -16.58 -16.82
CA THR A 75 15.22 -17.43 -18.02
C THR A 75 15.72 -18.85 -17.80
N GLY A 76 16.58 -19.03 -16.80
CA GLY A 76 17.13 -20.34 -16.39
C GLY A 76 16.28 -21.14 -15.41
N MET A 77 15.11 -20.64 -15.01
CA MET A 77 14.25 -21.36 -14.07
C MET A 77 13.63 -22.59 -14.72
N ALA A 78 13.91 -23.76 -14.15
CA ALA A 78 13.35 -25.02 -14.59
C ALA A 78 12.01 -25.34 -13.87
N PRO A 79 11.14 -26.15 -14.46
CA PRO A 79 10.00 -26.74 -13.75
C PRO A 79 10.44 -27.39 -12.44
N GLY A 80 9.65 -27.22 -11.37
CA GLY A 80 9.99 -27.65 -10.02
C GLY A 80 10.75 -26.60 -9.18
N THR A 81 11.20 -25.47 -9.76
CA THR A 81 11.82 -24.39 -9.00
C THR A 81 10.77 -23.73 -8.09
N GLU A 82 11.06 -23.66 -6.81
CA GLU A 82 10.23 -22.94 -5.84
C GLU A 82 10.59 -21.46 -5.80
N LEU A 83 9.58 -20.61 -5.86
CA LEU A 83 9.69 -19.15 -5.78
C LEU A 83 8.89 -18.60 -4.60
N ASP A 84 9.53 -17.79 -3.79
CA ASP A 84 8.87 -16.96 -2.80
C ASP A 84 8.23 -15.76 -3.53
N VAL A 85 6.90 -15.69 -3.48
CA VAL A 85 6.08 -14.74 -4.22
C VAL A 85 5.26 -13.92 -3.24
N LEU A 86 5.37 -12.59 -3.34
CA LEU A 86 4.46 -11.67 -2.67
C LEU A 86 3.40 -11.22 -3.67
N SER A 87 2.14 -11.46 -3.35
CA SER A 87 0.99 -11.13 -4.20
C SER A 87 -0.08 -10.37 -3.43
N GLY A 88 -0.98 -9.74 -4.18
CA GLY A 88 -2.08 -8.95 -3.64
C GLY A 88 -1.68 -7.53 -3.26
N GLU A 89 -2.68 -6.74 -2.85
CA GLU A 89 -2.49 -5.38 -2.39
C GLU A 89 -2.35 -5.35 -0.87
N HIS A 90 -1.43 -4.52 -0.38
CA HIS A 90 -1.24 -4.26 1.05
C HIS A 90 -1.33 -2.75 1.29
N PRO A 91 -2.53 -2.20 1.43
CA PRO A 91 -2.70 -0.80 1.80
C PRO A 91 -2.27 -0.55 3.25
N LEU A 92 -1.50 0.54 3.43
CA LEU A 92 -1.14 1.08 4.73
C LEU A 92 -2.03 2.29 5.04
N LEU A 93 -2.74 2.24 6.14
CA LEU A 93 -3.53 3.35 6.66
C LEU A 93 -2.74 4.05 7.76
N VAL A 94 -2.54 5.36 7.66
CA VAL A 94 -1.80 6.14 8.66
C VAL A 94 -2.70 7.25 9.17
N GLY A 95 -3.12 7.16 10.42
CA GLY A 95 -4.06 8.09 11.02
C GLY A 95 -3.55 8.76 12.29
N GLY A 96 -3.90 10.02 12.48
CA GLY A 96 -3.62 10.77 13.71
C GLY A 96 -4.87 11.43 14.28
N GLY A 97 -5.16 11.20 15.57
CA GLY A 97 -6.28 11.80 16.26
C GLY A 97 -7.61 11.60 15.51
N VAL A 98 -8.35 12.68 15.26
CA VAL A 98 -9.66 12.63 14.56
C VAL A 98 -9.56 12.29 13.06
N GLY A 99 -8.37 12.13 12.51
CA GLY A 99 -8.17 11.55 11.17
C GLY A 99 -8.36 10.03 11.11
N ILE A 100 -8.44 9.35 12.26
CA ILE A 100 -8.63 7.89 12.35
C ILE A 100 -10.03 7.41 11.91
N PRO A 101 -11.15 8.07 12.27
CA PRO A 101 -12.50 7.64 11.87
C PRO A 101 -12.70 7.45 10.36
N PRO A 102 -12.31 8.37 9.46
CA PRO A 102 -12.46 8.15 8.03
C PRO A 102 -11.64 6.96 7.52
N LEU A 103 -10.47 6.70 8.10
CA LEU A 103 -9.65 5.54 7.78
C LEU A 103 -10.28 4.22 8.25
N TYR A 104 -11.04 4.22 9.35
CA TYR A 104 -11.82 3.06 9.76
C TYR A 104 -12.90 2.70 8.73
N GLY A 105 -13.60 3.71 8.21
CA GLY A 105 -14.55 3.49 7.11
C GLY A 105 -13.91 2.92 5.86
N LEU A 106 -12.69 3.37 5.54
CA LEU A 106 -11.90 2.85 4.43
C LEU A 106 -11.42 1.41 4.70
N ALA A 107 -10.94 1.13 5.91
CA ALA A 107 -10.50 -0.21 6.33
C ALA A 107 -11.59 -1.27 6.11
N LYS A 108 -12.86 -0.98 6.49
CA LYS A 108 -14.00 -1.85 6.22
C LYS A 108 -14.15 -2.21 4.75
N ARG A 109 -13.96 -1.25 3.85
CA ARG A 109 -14.06 -1.47 2.41
C ARG A 109 -12.91 -2.30 1.88
N LEU A 110 -11.69 -2.00 2.31
CA LEU A 110 -10.49 -2.69 1.84
C LEU A 110 -10.45 -4.15 2.33
N THR A 111 -10.82 -4.41 3.59
CA THR A 111 -10.88 -5.78 4.13
C THR A 111 -12.01 -6.59 3.48
N ALA A 112 -13.18 -5.98 3.20
CA ALA A 112 -14.25 -6.62 2.46
C ALA A 112 -13.87 -6.98 1.01
N GLN A 113 -12.85 -6.31 0.44
CA GLN A 113 -12.25 -6.65 -0.85
C GLN A 113 -11.15 -7.73 -0.74
N GLY A 114 -10.97 -8.34 0.44
CA GLY A 114 -9.94 -9.35 0.67
C GLY A 114 -8.51 -8.80 0.76
N LYS A 115 -8.31 -7.48 0.88
CA LYS A 115 -6.98 -6.89 0.99
C LYS A 115 -6.44 -7.07 2.40
N ARG A 116 -5.16 -7.41 2.52
CA ARG A 116 -4.43 -7.34 3.79
C ARG A 116 -4.17 -5.87 4.11
N VAL A 117 -4.72 -5.38 5.21
CA VAL A 117 -4.61 -3.96 5.63
C VAL A 117 -3.77 -3.87 6.90
N THR A 118 -2.82 -2.94 6.93
CA THR A 118 -2.14 -2.51 8.16
C THR A 118 -2.53 -1.07 8.47
N ALA A 119 -2.78 -0.75 9.73
CA ALA A 119 -3.07 0.59 10.21
C ALA A 119 -2.05 1.05 11.26
N VAL A 120 -1.46 2.20 11.04
CA VAL A 120 -0.65 2.91 12.04
C VAL A 120 -1.48 4.05 12.61
N LEU A 121 -1.81 3.98 13.89
CA LEU A 121 -2.68 4.91 14.60
C LEU A 121 -1.86 5.71 15.61
N GLY A 122 -1.80 7.03 15.43
CA GLY A 122 -1.02 7.95 16.26
C GLY A 122 -1.87 8.74 17.23
N PHE A 123 -1.40 8.82 18.48
CA PHE A 123 -2.01 9.55 19.59
C PHE A 123 -0.93 10.25 20.40
N ASN A 124 -1.32 11.23 21.23
CA ASN A 124 -0.35 11.84 22.14
C ASN A 124 -0.06 10.91 23.34
N ARG A 125 -1.11 10.21 23.84
CA ARG A 125 -1.04 9.34 25.02
C ARG A 125 -2.11 8.23 24.98
N GLU A 126 -1.96 7.24 25.85
CA GLU A 126 -2.86 6.08 25.96
C GLU A 126 -4.33 6.46 26.14
N SER A 127 -4.64 7.45 26.97
CA SER A 127 -6.02 7.89 27.25
C SER A 127 -6.75 8.49 26.03
N GLU A 128 -6.05 8.76 24.94
CA GLU A 128 -6.61 9.26 23.68
C GLU A 128 -6.89 8.15 22.65
N ILE A 129 -6.51 6.90 22.96
CA ILE A 129 -6.67 5.78 22.03
C ILE A 129 -8.14 5.42 21.88
N PHE A 130 -8.60 5.34 20.65
CA PHE A 130 -9.94 4.91 20.26
C PHE A 130 -9.93 4.16 18.92
N LEU A 131 -10.95 3.34 18.65
CA LEU A 131 -11.14 2.51 17.45
C LEU A 131 -10.05 1.44 17.18
N ALA A 132 -9.06 1.28 18.02
CA ALA A 132 -7.99 0.32 17.77
C ALA A 132 -8.49 -1.13 17.76
N GLU A 133 -9.38 -1.48 18.69
CA GLU A 133 -9.98 -2.82 18.75
C GLU A 133 -10.96 -3.07 17.60
N GLU A 134 -11.68 -2.04 17.18
CA GLU A 134 -12.57 -2.11 16.03
C GLU A 134 -11.79 -2.37 14.72
N PHE A 135 -10.61 -1.77 14.54
CA PHE A 135 -9.73 -2.11 13.42
C PHE A 135 -9.26 -3.57 13.51
N ARG A 136 -8.84 -4.03 14.68
CA ARG A 136 -8.42 -5.43 14.89
C ARG A 136 -9.55 -6.41 14.61
N ALA A 137 -10.79 -6.07 15.00
CA ALA A 137 -11.97 -6.87 14.73
C ALA A 137 -12.28 -7.04 13.23
N LEU A 138 -11.79 -6.11 12.37
CA LEU A 138 -11.85 -6.24 10.91
C LEU A 138 -10.74 -7.12 10.32
N GLY A 139 -9.83 -7.67 11.15
CA GLY A 139 -8.65 -8.38 10.69
C GLY A 139 -7.50 -7.45 10.22
N VAL A 140 -7.55 -6.17 10.57
CA VAL A 140 -6.49 -5.20 10.28
C VAL A 140 -5.35 -5.38 11.28
N GLU A 141 -4.12 -5.41 10.80
CA GLU A 141 -2.92 -5.34 11.64
C GLU A 141 -2.77 -3.90 12.16
N VAL A 142 -2.81 -3.72 13.49
CA VAL A 142 -2.80 -2.38 14.10
C VAL A 142 -1.51 -2.12 14.85
N ILE A 143 -0.82 -1.06 14.47
CA ILE A 143 0.34 -0.50 15.17
C ILE A 143 -0.11 0.80 15.84
N ILE A 144 0.01 0.88 17.15
CA ILE A 144 -0.26 2.09 17.91
C ILE A 144 1.05 2.80 18.20
N ALA A 145 1.10 4.12 17.95
CA ALA A 145 2.19 4.99 18.35
C ALA A 145 1.67 6.06 19.29
N THR A 146 2.31 6.24 20.44
CA THR A 146 2.02 7.34 21.36
C THR A 146 3.25 8.22 21.54
N ALA A 147 3.06 9.54 21.44
CA ALA A 147 4.15 10.50 21.54
C ALA A 147 4.89 10.41 22.88
N ASP A 148 4.15 10.19 23.97
CA ASP A 148 4.69 10.07 25.33
C ASP A 148 5.22 8.65 25.65
N GLY A 149 4.87 7.65 24.83
CA GLY A 149 5.26 6.25 25.03
C GLY A 149 4.40 5.51 26.08
N SER A 150 3.23 6.04 26.42
CA SER A 150 2.33 5.43 27.41
C SER A 150 1.68 4.14 26.91
N ALA A 151 1.54 3.97 25.58
CA ALA A 151 1.05 2.72 24.97
C ALA A 151 1.65 2.49 23.58
N GLY A 152 1.83 1.22 23.23
CA GLY A 152 2.36 0.82 21.93
C GLY A 152 3.81 1.27 21.71
N LEU A 153 4.10 1.75 20.51
CA LEU A 153 5.41 2.27 20.13
C LEU A 153 5.54 3.71 20.62
N LYS A 154 6.63 4.02 21.32
CA LYS A 154 6.95 5.42 21.69
C LYS A 154 7.43 6.18 20.45
N GLY A 155 6.73 7.21 20.06
CA GLY A 155 7.10 8.04 18.92
C GLY A 155 5.88 8.51 18.12
N LEU A 156 6.12 8.86 16.87
CA LEU A 156 5.13 9.36 15.93
C LEU A 156 4.69 8.25 14.95
N VAL A 157 3.67 8.53 14.15
CA VAL A 157 3.20 7.58 13.13
C VAL A 157 4.28 7.18 12.12
N THR A 158 5.24 8.06 11.86
CA THR A 158 6.40 7.76 10.99
C THR A 158 7.30 6.65 11.54
N ASP A 159 7.41 6.54 12.87
CA ASP A 159 8.16 5.46 13.50
C ASP A 159 7.41 4.14 13.35
N GLY A 160 6.07 4.16 13.47
CA GLY A 160 5.23 3.01 13.19
C GLY A 160 5.26 2.60 11.71
N MET A 161 5.29 3.57 10.77
CA MET A 161 5.46 3.30 9.34
C MET A 161 6.78 2.59 9.02
N ALA A 162 7.85 2.91 9.72
CA ALA A 162 9.16 2.31 9.51
C ALA A 162 9.17 0.79 9.79
N ALA A 163 8.23 0.31 10.62
CA ALA A 163 8.06 -1.12 10.89
C ALA A 163 7.31 -1.87 9.77
N VAL A 164 6.68 -1.15 8.81
CA VAL A 164 5.91 -1.74 7.71
C VAL A 164 6.67 -1.53 6.41
N SER A 165 7.35 -2.56 5.91
CA SER A 165 8.24 -2.45 4.74
C SER A 165 7.59 -2.84 3.41
N ASP A 166 6.46 -3.55 3.44
CA ASP A 166 5.88 -4.26 2.31
C ASP A 166 4.52 -3.71 1.84
N TYR A 167 4.13 -2.50 2.30
CA TYR A 167 2.88 -1.88 1.83
C TYR A 167 3.01 -1.40 0.37
N THR A 168 1.89 -1.47 -0.36
CA THR A 168 1.83 -1.17 -1.80
C THR A 168 1.21 0.19 -2.11
N TYR A 169 0.42 0.73 -1.21
CA TYR A 169 -0.25 2.01 -1.33
C TYR A 169 -0.53 2.61 0.05
N LEU A 170 -0.50 3.94 0.16
CA LEU A 170 -0.69 4.64 1.43
C LEU A 170 -1.98 5.46 1.41
N TYR A 171 -2.72 5.40 2.52
CA TYR A 171 -3.83 6.30 2.81
C TYR A 171 -3.56 7.00 4.13
N THR A 172 -3.65 8.31 4.16
CA THR A 172 -3.39 9.05 5.41
C THR A 172 -4.39 10.16 5.66
N CYS A 173 -4.72 10.35 6.93
CA CYS A 173 -5.59 11.43 7.41
C CYS A 173 -5.17 11.85 8.81
N GLY A 174 -5.03 13.16 9.02
CA GLY A 174 -4.63 13.73 10.30
C GLY A 174 -4.11 15.16 10.17
N PRO A 175 -3.50 15.71 11.23
CA PRO A 175 -2.97 17.08 11.24
C PRO A 175 -1.93 17.32 10.14
N GLU A 176 -1.90 18.53 9.59
CA GLU A 176 -0.97 18.89 8.50
C GLU A 176 0.50 18.57 8.78
N PRO A 177 1.06 18.82 10.00
CA PRO A 177 2.43 18.44 10.30
C PRO A 177 2.68 16.92 10.17
N MET A 178 1.67 16.10 10.56
CA MET A 178 1.73 14.67 10.39
C MET A 178 1.71 14.29 8.90
N LEU A 179 0.82 14.90 8.10
CA LEU A 179 0.74 14.64 6.66
C LEU A 179 2.07 14.95 5.96
N LYS A 180 2.73 16.06 6.32
CA LYS A 180 4.07 16.42 5.80
C LYS A 180 5.13 15.37 6.15
N ALA A 181 5.15 14.90 7.38
CA ALA A 181 6.09 13.87 7.83
C ALA A 181 5.83 12.55 7.11
N VAL A 182 4.57 12.14 6.99
CA VAL A 182 4.14 10.93 6.27
C VAL A 182 4.49 11.04 4.79
N TYR A 183 4.27 12.19 4.15
CA TYR A 183 4.64 12.44 2.75
C TYR A 183 6.13 12.19 2.50
N SER A 184 6.98 12.71 3.39
CA SER A 184 8.43 12.57 3.29
C SER A 184 8.90 11.12 3.53
N ALA A 185 8.22 10.38 4.42
CA ALA A 185 8.54 8.99 4.75
C ALA A 185 7.97 7.98 3.75
N CYS A 186 6.90 8.34 3.04
CA CYS A 186 6.19 7.43 2.13
C CYS A 186 6.97 7.14 0.85
N LYS A 187 7.22 5.85 0.59
CA LYS A 187 7.97 5.36 -0.59
C LYS A 187 7.09 4.94 -1.77
N THR A 188 5.77 4.93 -1.58
CA THR A 188 4.78 4.50 -2.60
C THR A 188 3.93 5.69 -3.02
N SER A 189 3.06 5.49 -4.01
CA SER A 189 1.90 6.35 -4.24
C SER A 189 0.95 6.32 -3.06
N GLY A 190 0.11 7.33 -2.93
CA GLY A 190 -0.81 7.39 -1.80
C GLY A 190 -1.80 8.54 -1.87
N GLN A 191 -2.82 8.46 -1.03
CA GLN A 191 -3.87 9.46 -0.88
C GLN A 191 -3.77 10.13 0.49
N PHE A 192 -3.84 11.45 0.47
CA PHE A 192 -3.70 12.34 1.62
C PHE A 192 -4.99 13.12 1.81
N SER A 193 -5.65 12.93 2.94
CA SER A 193 -6.87 13.67 3.28
C SER A 193 -6.52 14.93 4.05
N PHE A 194 -6.79 16.07 3.43
CA PHE A 194 -6.50 17.39 3.98
C PHE A 194 -7.67 17.94 4.76
N GLU A 195 -7.37 18.68 5.81
CA GLU A 195 -8.31 19.49 6.56
C GLU A 195 -7.94 20.97 6.40
N GLU A 196 -8.94 21.77 5.99
CA GLU A 196 -8.79 23.21 5.85
C GLU A 196 -9.96 23.96 6.50
N ARG A 197 -9.72 25.18 6.93
CA ARG A 197 -10.80 26.04 7.43
C ARG A 197 -11.76 26.37 6.32
N MET A 198 -13.00 25.88 6.43
CA MET A 198 -14.03 26.06 5.43
C MET A 198 -14.96 27.21 5.82
N GLY A 199 -15.11 28.20 4.94
CA GLY A 199 -16.10 29.24 5.07
C GLY A 199 -17.45 28.79 4.52
N CYS A 200 -17.55 28.58 3.20
CA CYS A 200 -18.81 28.22 2.54
C CYS A 200 -19.09 26.70 2.49
N GLY A 201 -18.10 25.84 2.47
CA GLY A 201 -18.24 24.39 2.37
C GLY A 201 -18.62 23.84 0.98
N PHE A 202 -18.85 24.70 -0.04
CA PHE A 202 -19.28 24.29 -1.39
C PHE A 202 -18.46 24.91 -2.54
N GLY A 203 -17.32 25.54 -2.22
CA GLY A 203 -16.35 25.99 -3.21
C GLY A 203 -16.51 27.39 -3.75
N ALA A 204 -17.38 28.24 -3.19
CA ALA A 204 -17.60 29.60 -3.67
C ALA A 204 -16.57 30.62 -3.14
N CYS A 205 -16.21 30.54 -1.84
CA CYS A 205 -15.39 31.57 -1.20
C CYS A 205 -13.88 31.43 -1.38
N MET A 206 -13.41 30.30 -1.91
CA MET A 206 -11.98 29.98 -2.11
C MET A 206 -11.14 29.91 -0.80
N GLY A 207 -11.76 30.03 0.38
CA GLY A 207 -11.06 30.11 1.66
C GLY A 207 -10.30 28.84 2.06
N CYS A 208 -10.68 27.67 1.52
CA CYS A 208 -10.03 26.40 1.76
C CYS A 208 -9.13 25.96 0.59
N SER A 209 -8.61 26.91 -0.20
CA SER A 209 -7.77 26.59 -1.35
C SER A 209 -6.38 26.13 -0.91
N CYS A 210 -5.97 24.97 -1.41
CA CYS A 210 -4.61 24.50 -1.27
C CYS A 210 -3.92 24.46 -2.64
N LYS A 211 -2.60 24.69 -2.67
CA LYS A 211 -1.79 24.68 -3.88
C LYS A 211 -1.41 23.23 -4.24
N THR A 212 -1.61 22.87 -5.51
CA THR A 212 -1.13 21.60 -6.06
C THR A 212 -0.24 21.86 -7.28
N LYS A 213 0.43 20.84 -7.77
CA LYS A 213 1.23 20.91 -9.02
C LYS A 213 0.37 21.27 -10.25
N TYR A 214 -0.94 21.01 -10.18
CA TYR A 214 -1.88 21.21 -11.29
C TYR A 214 -2.79 22.43 -11.08
N GLY A 215 -2.45 23.31 -10.14
CA GLY A 215 -3.22 24.50 -9.81
C GLY A 215 -3.81 24.43 -8.39
N ASN A 216 -4.66 25.41 -8.06
CA ASN A 216 -5.29 25.46 -6.75
C ASN A 216 -6.53 24.57 -6.71
N LYS A 217 -6.66 23.76 -5.66
CA LYS A 217 -7.85 22.96 -5.34
C LYS A 217 -8.52 23.46 -4.07
N ARG A 218 -9.83 23.49 -4.08
CA ARG A 218 -10.64 23.84 -2.89
C ARG A 218 -10.96 22.57 -2.15
N ILE A 219 -10.46 22.42 -0.95
CA ILE A 219 -10.61 21.18 -0.18
C ILE A 219 -12.08 20.81 0.03
N CYS A 220 -12.98 21.79 0.19
CA CYS A 220 -14.41 21.52 0.36
C CYS A 220 -15.14 21.02 -0.90
N LYS A 221 -14.58 21.20 -2.10
CA LYS A 221 -15.23 20.83 -3.38
C LYS A 221 -14.38 19.88 -4.22
N ASP A 222 -13.08 20.16 -4.34
CA ASP A 222 -12.16 19.45 -5.21
C ASP A 222 -11.32 18.39 -4.45
N GLY A 223 -11.42 18.37 -3.10
CA GLY A 223 -10.85 17.42 -2.16
C GLY A 223 -11.95 16.69 -1.37
N PRO A 224 -11.70 16.30 -0.10
CA PRO A 224 -10.51 16.60 0.71
C PRO A 224 -9.29 15.72 0.40
N VAL A 225 -9.45 14.68 -0.40
CA VAL A 225 -8.42 13.69 -0.70
C VAL A 225 -7.65 14.09 -1.94
N LEU A 226 -6.32 14.20 -1.80
CA LEU A 226 -5.39 14.50 -2.88
C LEU A 226 -4.42 13.34 -3.07
N GLU A 227 -4.03 13.08 -4.33
CA GLU A 227 -2.97 12.13 -4.64
C GLU A 227 -1.61 12.70 -4.23
N LYS A 228 -0.72 11.83 -3.72
CA LYS A 228 0.62 12.22 -3.29
C LYS A 228 1.38 13.01 -4.36
N GLU A 229 1.24 12.59 -5.60
CA GLU A 229 1.96 13.12 -6.75
C GLU A 229 1.58 14.56 -7.10
N GLU A 230 0.38 15.00 -6.70
CA GLU A 230 -0.09 16.36 -6.97
C GLU A 230 0.22 17.36 -5.84
N ILE A 231 0.59 16.88 -4.66
CA ILE A 231 0.83 17.71 -3.48
C ILE A 231 2.10 18.55 -3.66
N VAL A 232 2.04 19.79 -3.21
CA VAL A 232 3.16 20.72 -3.06
C VAL A 232 3.21 21.17 -1.59
N TRP A 233 4.33 20.87 -0.93
CA TRP A 233 4.60 21.27 0.45
C TRP A 233 5.54 22.45 0.52
#